data_ab68f85a2331b63a5727073f417fb6b2
#
_entry.id   ab68f85a2331b63a5727073f417fb6b2
#
_cell.length_a   1.000
_cell.length_b   1.000
_cell.length_c   1.000
_cell.angle_alpha   90.00
_cell.angle_beta   90.00
_cell.angle_gamma   90.00
#
_symmetry.space_group_name_H-M   'P 1'
#
loop_
_entity.id
_entity.type
_entity.pdbx_description
1 polymer ?
#
loop_
_entity_poly.entity_id
_entity_poly.type
_entity_poly.pdbx_seq_one_letter_code
_entity_poly.pdbx_strand_id
1 'polypeptide(L)'
;MATQTEPRPRARDPLTRERVLRAAVDLADRDSIDALTMRNLARELGAEAMSLYYHVANKEAVLDGVVDVIMDEINRAVGAVDGPPATEDWKAVMRSRILAAREVLLRHRWASRLIETRTAISPTTMRYFDELLGVLHAGGFSYDLAHHAMHALGSRGLGFTQELFEPENAEEGDEEMTEAMAEMADQFPHLTGMMMEVAHDDPNSTLGWCDDQFEFEFGLDLILEGLEATRQRSGA
;
A
#
# COMPACT_ATOMS: atom_id res chain seq x y z
N MET A 1 35.41 29.13 -42.37
CA MET A 1 34.28 28.19 -42.34
C MET A 1 34.47 27.30 -41.12
N ALA A 2 33.69 27.54 -40.05
CA ALA A 2 33.76 26.72 -38.86
C ALA A 2 32.72 25.60 -38.99
N THR A 3 33.17 24.37 -39.00
CA THR A 3 32.36 23.16 -39.04
C THR A 3 31.65 23.02 -37.68
N GLN A 4 30.36 23.24 -37.65
CA GLN A 4 29.52 22.90 -36.49
C GLN A 4 29.46 21.38 -36.38
N THR A 5 30.06 20.84 -35.31
CA THR A 5 29.93 19.44 -34.94
C THR A 5 28.56 19.27 -34.29
N GLU A 6 27.61 18.63 -34.97
CA GLU A 6 26.32 18.23 -34.38
C GLU A 6 26.56 17.33 -33.16
N PRO A 7 25.82 17.54 -32.03
CA PRO A 7 25.93 16.70 -30.85
C PRO A 7 25.46 15.28 -31.19
N ARG A 8 26.35 14.29 -31.02
CA ARG A 8 26.00 12.87 -31.12
C ARG A 8 24.79 12.57 -30.24
N PRO A 9 23.76 11.85 -30.76
CA PRO A 9 22.65 11.41 -29.94
C PRO A 9 23.20 10.58 -28.76
N ARG A 10 22.81 10.95 -27.54
CA ARG A 10 23.13 10.16 -26.35
C ARG A 10 22.71 8.73 -26.59
N ALA A 11 23.63 7.78 -26.41
CA ALA A 11 23.34 6.37 -26.47
C ALA A 11 22.19 6.09 -25.51
N ARG A 12 21.05 5.55 -25.99
CA ARG A 12 19.96 5.14 -25.16
C ARG A 12 20.48 4.02 -24.25
N ASP A 13 20.24 4.13 -22.94
CA ASP A 13 20.59 3.07 -22.02
C ASP A 13 19.95 1.75 -22.47
N PRO A 14 20.68 0.64 -22.40
CA PRO A 14 20.18 -0.64 -22.87
C PRO A 14 18.90 -1.04 -22.13
N LEU A 15 17.95 -1.64 -22.84
CA LEU A 15 16.75 -2.18 -22.25
C LEU A 15 17.11 -3.39 -21.37
N THR A 16 16.70 -3.37 -20.11
CA THR A 16 16.89 -4.48 -19.15
C THR A 16 15.57 -4.81 -18.48
N ARG A 17 15.43 -6.00 -17.91
CA ARG A 17 14.23 -6.38 -17.14
C ARG A 17 13.95 -5.37 -16.02
N GLU A 18 14.96 -4.96 -15.28
CA GLU A 18 14.85 -3.99 -14.20
C GLU A 18 14.30 -2.64 -14.69
N ARG A 19 14.84 -2.13 -15.81
CA ARG A 19 14.37 -0.89 -16.43
C ARG A 19 12.92 -0.99 -16.91
N VAL A 20 12.53 -2.15 -17.46
CA VAL A 20 11.15 -2.42 -17.88
C VAL A 20 10.21 -2.39 -16.67
N LEU A 21 10.59 -3.03 -15.56
CA LEU A 21 9.76 -3.08 -14.35
C LEU A 21 9.65 -1.72 -13.66
N ARG A 22 10.74 -0.95 -13.58
CA ARG A 22 10.68 0.42 -13.03
C ARG A 22 9.78 1.33 -13.86
N ALA A 23 9.89 1.30 -15.18
CA ALA A 23 9.00 2.07 -16.05
C ALA A 23 7.54 1.61 -15.92
N ALA A 24 7.29 0.34 -15.59
CA ALA A 24 5.96 -0.16 -15.33
C ALA A 24 5.38 0.38 -14.01
N VAL A 25 6.18 0.49 -12.95
CA VAL A 25 5.83 1.14 -11.69
C VAL A 25 5.52 2.62 -11.93
N ASP A 26 6.44 3.36 -12.58
CA ASP A 26 6.26 4.79 -12.88
C ASP A 26 4.98 5.05 -13.69
N LEU A 27 4.65 4.16 -14.64
CA LEU A 27 3.42 4.24 -15.44
C LEU A 27 2.18 4.00 -14.58
N ALA A 28 2.22 3.01 -13.70
CA ALA A 28 1.10 2.68 -12.81
C ALA A 28 0.85 3.78 -11.77
N ASP A 29 1.90 4.41 -11.24
CA ASP A 29 1.81 5.52 -10.28
C ASP A 29 1.20 6.77 -10.92
N ARG A 30 1.53 7.04 -12.18
CA ARG A 30 1.05 8.21 -12.90
C ARG A 30 -0.36 8.06 -13.44
N ASP A 31 -0.64 6.91 -14.07
CA ASP A 31 -1.82 6.72 -14.93
C ASP A 31 -2.78 5.60 -14.43
N SER A 32 -2.44 4.88 -13.39
CA SER A 32 -3.07 3.68 -12.82
C SER A 32 -2.53 2.35 -13.37
N ILE A 33 -2.77 1.27 -12.60
CA ILE A 33 -2.36 -0.10 -13.00
C ILE A 33 -3.11 -0.58 -14.24
N ASP A 34 -4.31 -0.09 -14.49
CA ASP A 34 -5.11 -0.46 -15.67
C ASP A 34 -4.51 0.11 -16.99
N ALA A 35 -3.80 1.23 -16.90
CA ALA A 35 -3.04 1.80 -18.02
C ALA A 35 -1.82 0.96 -18.41
N LEU A 36 -1.39 0.01 -17.56
CA LEU A 36 -0.24 -0.84 -17.82
C LEU A 36 -0.56 -1.88 -18.91
N THR A 37 -0.18 -1.54 -20.14
CA THR A 37 -0.21 -2.42 -21.29
C THR A 37 1.17 -2.52 -21.90
N MET A 38 1.48 -3.63 -22.60
CA MET A 38 2.78 -3.78 -23.30
C MET A 38 3.03 -2.65 -24.29
N ARG A 39 1.98 -2.12 -24.91
CA ARG A 39 2.07 -0.98 -25.84
C ARG A 39 2.42 0.33 -25.14
N ASN A 40 1.75 0.63 -24.04
CA ASN A 40 2.00 1.85 -23.25
C ASN A 40 3.41 1.82 -22.65
N LEU A 41 3.80 0.66 -22.10
CA LEU A 41 5.12 0.44 -21.53
C LEU A 41 6.24 0.59 -22.59
N ALA A 42 6.04 0.06 -23.81
CA ALA A 42 6.99 0.24 -24.89
C ALA A 42 7.12 1.72 -25.29
N ARG A 43 6.00 2.45 -25.35
CA ARG A 43 5.99 3.89 -25.64
C ARG A 43 6.75 4.68 -24.55
N GLU A 44 6.55 4.35 -23.28
CA GLU A 44 7.25 4.97 -22.15
C GLU A 44 8.76 4.79 -22.27
N LEU A 45 9.20 3.59 -22.63
CA LEU A 45 10.60 3.23 -22.79
C LEU A 45 11.24 3.72 -24.11
N GLY A 46 10.42 4.29 -25.02
CA GLY A 46 10.87 4.66 -26.36
C GLY A 46 11.37 3.45 -27.17
N ALA A 47 10.75 2.28 -26.96
CA ALA A 47 11.09 0.99 -27.57
C ALA A 47 9.92 0.43 -28.38
N GLU A 48 10.18 -0.56 -29.21
CA GLU A 48 9.13 -1.33 -29.87
C GLU A 48 8.57 -2.39 -28.89
N ALA A 49 7.26 -2.65 -28.93
CA ALA A 49 6.61 -3.60 -28.04
C ALA A 49 7.25 -5.01 -28.12
N MET A 50 7.67 -5.43 -29.30
CA MET A 50 8.37 -6.71 -29.48
C MET A 50 9.70 -6.80 -28.74
N SER A 51 10.38 -5.67 -28.54
CA SER A 51 11.65 -5.62 -27.81
C SER A 51 11.48 -5.93 -26.31
N LEU A 52 10.29 -5.64 -25.74
CA LEU A 52 10.01 -5.93 -24.34
C LEU A 52 9.97 -7.44 -24.07
N TYR A 53 9.49 -8.23 -25.04
CA TYR A 53 9.34 -9.69 -24.88
C TYR A 53 10.69 -10.43 -24.78
N TYR A 54 11.81 -9.78 -25.09
CA TYR A 54 13.14 -10.33 -24.79
C TYR A 54 13.50 -10.25 -23.30
N HIS A 55 12.82 -9.37 -22.55
CA HIS A 55 13.11 -9.10 -21.14
C HIS A 55 12.00 -9.61 -20.21
N VAL A 56 10.75 -9.67 -20.68
CA VAL A 56 9.57 -10.11 -19.93
C VAL A 56 8.68 -10.96 -20.83
N ALA A 57 8.26 -12.12 -20.37
CA ALA A 57 7.56 -13.10 -21.23
C ALA A 57 6.18 -12.61 -21.70
N ASN A 58 5.45 -11.89 -20.85
CA ASN A 58 4.09 -11.39 -21.13
C ASN A 58 3.71 -10.32 -20.08
N LYS A 59 2.47 -9.80 -20.18
CA LYS A 59 1.93 -8.82 -19.23
C LYS A 59 1.90 -9.35 -17.79
N GLU A 60 1.52 -10.61 -17.59
CA GLU A 60 1.48 -11.22 -16.24
C GLU A 60 2.87 -11.26 -15.61
N ALA A 61 3.91 -11.60 -16.39
CA ALA A 61 5.29 -11.56 -15.91
C ALA A 61 5.76 -10.11 -15.59
N VAL A 62 5.20 -9.08 -16.23
CA VAL A 62 5.42 -7.69 -15.82
C VAL A 62 4.71 -7.40 -14.50
N LEU A 63 3.44 -7.81 -14.35
CA LEU A 63 2.69 -7.59 -13.13
C LEU A 63 3.32 -8.29 -11.92
N ASP A 64 3.74 -9.55 -12.08
CA ASP A 64 4.49 -10.28 -11.04
C ASP A 64 5.81 -9.57 -10.69
N GLY A 65 6.55 -9.11 -11.70
CA GLY A 65 7.80 -8.38 -11.49
C GLY A 65 7.61 -7.01 -10.84
N VAL A 66 6.50 -6.34 -11.12
CA VAL A 66 6.13 -5.07 -10.47
C VAL A 66 5.82 -5.31 -8.99
N VAL A 67 5.09 -6.37 -8.65
CA VAL A 67 4.89 -6.77 -7.24
C VAL A 67 6.22 -7.02 -6.55
N ASP A 68 7.17 -7.70 -7.22
CA ASP A 68 8.51 -7.93 -6.66
C ASP A 68 9.25 -6.62 -6.37
N VAL A 69 9.13 -5.60 -7.24
CA VAL A 69 9.74 -4.29 -7.01
C VAL A 69 9.15 -3.63 -5.77
N ILE A 70 7.82 -3.62 -5.63
CA ILE A 70 7.14 -3.05 -4.45
C ILE A 70 7.49 -3.81 -3.17
N MET A 71 7.49 -5.14 -3.21
CA MET A 71 7.87 -5.96 -2.05
C MET A 71 9.34 -5.77 -1.64
N ASP A 72 10.23 -5.52 -2.60
CA ASP A 72 11.62 -5.18 -2.31
C ASP A 72 11.76 -3.78 -1.67
N GLU A 73 10.94 -2.81 -2.08
CA GLU A 73 10.85 -1.51 -1.40
C GLU A 73 10.31 -1.63 0.02
N ILE A 74 9.26 -2.42 0.22
CA ILE A 74 8.72 -2.73 1.55
C ILE A 74 9.80 -3.38 2.42
N ASN A 75 10.47 -4.42 1.94
CA ASN A 75 11.54 -5.09 2.69
C ASN A 75 12.67 -4.13 3.10
N ARG A 76 13.06 -3.21 2.21
CA ARG A 76 14.06 -2.18 2.53
C ARG A 76 13.56 -1.18 3.57
N ALA A 77 12.33 -0.71 3.45
CA ALA A 77 11.72 0.22 4.40
C ALA A 77 11.61 -0.42 5.79
N VAL A 78 11.08 -1.65 5.86
CA VAL A 78 10.93 -2.43 7.10
C VAL A 78 12.29 -2.76 7.72
N GLY A 79 13.28 -3.12 6.90
CA GLY A 79 14.65 -3.42 7.37
C GLY A 79 15.42 -2.20 7.87
N ALA A 80 14.99 -0.98 7.54
CA ALA A 80 15.57 0.26 8.02
C ALA A 80 14.95 0.78 9.34
N VAL A 81 13.90 0.12 9.84
CA VAL A 81 13.24 0.51 11.09
C VAL A 81 14.09 0.07 12.29
N ASP A 82 14.53 1.03 13.09
CA ASP A 82 15.16 0.78 14.38
C ASP A 82 14.11 0.57 15.46
N GLY A 83 14.35 -0.34 16.40
CA GLY A 83 13.43 -0.64 17.48
C GLY A 83 14.01 -1.57 18.55
N PRO A 84 13.25 -1.84 19.62
CA PRO A 84 13.64 -2.82 20.63
C PRO A 84 13.70 -4.22 20.03
N PRO A 85 14.38 -5.18 20.67
CA PRO A 85 14.25 -6.59 20.31
C PRO A 85 12.79 -7.05 20.40
N ALA A 86 12.33 -7.87 19.45
CA ALA A 86 10.96 -8.39 19.46
C ALA A 86 10.65 -9.27 20.71
N THR A 87 11.68 -9.81 21.36
CA THR A 87 11.58 -10.51 22.66
C THR A 87 11.20 -9.59 23.81
N GLU A 88 11.44 -8.29 23.70
CA GLU A 88 11.13 -7.28 24.72
C GLU A 88 9.80 -6.59 24.42
N ASP A 89 9.59 -6.15 23.18
CA ASP A 89 8.35 -5.49 22.73
C ASP A 89 8.00 -5.81 21.28
N TRP A 90 7.42 -6.99 21.08
CA TRP A 90 6.99 -7.45 19.76
C TRP A 90 5.91 -6.53 19.14
N LYS A 91 5.06 -5.89 19.96
CA LYS A 91 4.00 -4.98 19.46
C LYS A 91 4.60 -3.74 18.84
N ALA A 92 5.53 -3.09 19.53
CA ALA A 92 6.22 -1.91 19.00
C ALA A 92 6.96 -2.24 17.70
N VAL A 93 7.65 -3.38 17.64
CA VAL A 93 8.35 -3.84 16.43
C VAL A 93 7.38 -4.11 15.29
N MET A 94 6.28 -4.84 15.56
CA MET A 94 5.29 -5.15 14.54
C MET A 94 4.60 -3.89 14.02
N ARG A 95 4.19 -2.99 14.93
CA ARG A 95 3.58 -1.71 14.60
C ARG A 95 4.47 -0.89 13.67
N SER A 96 5.73 -0.69 14.05
CA SER A 96 6.69 0.10 13.25
C SER A 96 6.90 -0.49 11.85
N ARG A 97 7.00 -1.80 11.74
CA ARG A 97 7.16 -2.51 10.46
C ARG A 97 5.93 -2.38 9.56
N ILE A 98 4.73 -2.51 10.12
CA ILE A 98 3.49 -2.34 9.36
C ILE A 98 3.34 -0.90 8.88
N LEU A 99 3.66 0.10 9.71
CA LEU A 99 3.63 1.50 9.30
C LEU A 99 4.65 1.81 8.20
N ALA A 100 5.86 1.28 8.29
CA ALA A 100 6.87 1.42 7.23
C ALA A 100 6.42 0.78 5.90
N ALA A 101 5.78 -0.38 5.96
CA ALA A 101 5.19 -1.02 4.78
C ALA A 101 4.03 -0.19 4.20
N ARG A 102 3.17 0.36 5.08
CA ARG A 102 2.08 1.25 4.67
C ARG A 102 2.57 2.49 3.92
N GLU A 103 3.63 3.14 4.37
CA GLU A 103 4.21 4.30 3.68
C GLU A 103 4.60 3.97 2.24
N VAL A 104 5.11 2.77 1.97
CA VAL A 104 5.38 2.30 0.61
C VAL A 104 4.09 2.12 -0.16
N LEU A 105 3.09 1.46 0.41
CA LEU A 105 1.80 1.21 -0.23
C LEU A 105 1.02 2.51 -0.52
N LEU A 106 1.13 3.53 0.33
CA LEU A 106 0.52 4.84 0.08
C LEU A 106 1.16 5.59 -1.09
N ARG A 107 2.47 5.37 -1.37
CA ARG A 107 3.11 5.88 -2.59
C ARG A 107 2.63 5.15 -3.84
N HIS A 108 2.24 3.88 -3.71
CA HIS A 108 1.82 2.99 -4.79
C HIS A 108 0.42 2.45 -4.51
N ARG A 109 -0.60 3.34 -4.47
CA ARG A 109 -1.97 3.01 -4.03
C ARG A 109 -2.60 1.82 -4.77
N TRP A 110 -2.21 1.57 -6.01
CA TRP A 110 -2.64 0.43 -6.81
C TRP A 110 -2.04 -0.92 -6.36
N ALA A 111 -0.94 -0.89 -5.58
CA ALA A 111 -0.14 -2.08 -5.30
C ALA A 111 -0.86 -3.08 -4.40
N SER A 112 -1.59 -2.65 -3.37
CA SER A 112 -2.33 -3.54 -2.47
C SER A 112 -3.26 -4.47 -3.23
N ARG A 113 -4.10 -3.89 -4.12
CA ARG A 113 -5.03 -4.66 -4.93
C ARG A 113 -4.30 -5.62 -5.89
N LEU A 114 -3.16 -5.19 -6.45
CA LEU A 114 -2.38 -6.07 -7.32
C LEU A 114 -1.77 -7.24 -6.54
N ILE A 115 -1.19 -6.98 -5.37
CA ILE A 115 -0.61 -8.02 -4.49
C ILE A 115 -1.66 -9.10 -4.17
N GLU A 116 -2.88 -8.70 -3.78
CA GLU A 116 -3.97 -9.64 -3.45
C GLU A 116 -4.39 -10.53 -4.62
N THR A 117 -4.22 -10.08 -5.85
CA THR A 117 -4.61 -10.85 -7.06
C THR A 117 -3.54 -11.83 -7.51
N ARG A 118 -2.34 -11.80 -6.96
CA ARG A 118 -1.25 -12.69 -7.38
C ARG A 118 -1.37 -14.06 -6.72
N THR A 119 -1.27 -15.10 -7.52
CA THR A 119 -1.32 -16.50 -7.06
C THR A 119 0.06 -17.08 -6.83
N ALA A 120 1.09 -16.53 -7.45
CA ALA A 120 2.49 -16.92 -7.26
C ALA A 120 3.14 -16.03 -6.20
N ILE A 121 3.67 -16.66 -5.15
CA ILE A 121 4.41 -15.97 -4.09
C ILE A 121 5.90 -16.03 -4.42
N SER A 122 6.51 -14.86 -4.62
CA SER A 122 7.94 -14.76 -4.92
C SER A 122 8.82 -14.92 -3.68
N PRO A 123 10.12 -15.22 -3.85
CA PRO A 123 11.07 -15.22 -2.73
C PRO A 123 11.14 -13.89 -1.99
N THR A 124 10.92 -12.75 -2.67
CA THR A 124 10.90 -11.41 -2.07
C THR A 124 9.69 -11.26 -1.13
N THR A 125 8.53 -11.71 -1.58
CA THR A 125 7.30 -11.74 -0.77
C THR A 125 7.41 -12.73 0.39
N MET A 126 7.98 -13.92 0.16
CA MET A 126 8.22 -14.92 1.22
C MET A 126 9.11 -14.37 2.33
N ARG A 127 10.16 -13.62 2.00
CA ARG A 127 11.04 -12.99 2.98
C ARG A 127 10.27 -12.04 3.90
N TYR A 128 9.42 -11.19 3.35
CA TYR A 128 8.59 -10.28 4.16
C TYR A 128 7.73 -11.03 5.18
N PHE A 129 7.04 -12.09 4.74
CA PHE A 129 6.21 -12.89 5.65
C PHE A 129 7.03 -13.66 6.67
N ASP A 130 8.18 -14.21 6.29
CA ASP A 130 9.08 -14.93 7.20
C ASP A 130 9.61 -14.00 8.31
N GLU A 131 9.97 -12.77 7.96
CA GLU A 131 10.42 -11.78 8.94
C GLU A 131 9.31 -11.35 9.91
N LEU A 132 8.06 -11.19 9.43
CA LEU A 132 6.92 -10.91 10.32
C LEU A 132 6.61 -12.09 11.24
N LEU A 133 6.66 -13.32 10.72
CA LEU A 133 6.51 -14.53 11.53
C LEU A 133 7.63 -14.63 12.57
N GLY A 134 8.85 -14.26 12.22
CA GLY A 134 9.99 -14.18 13.14
C GLY A 134 9.74 -13.24 14.31
N VAL A 135 9.15 -12.06 14.06
CA VAL A 135 8.77 -11.10 15.12
C VAL A 135 7.73 -11.71 16.05
N LEU A 136 6.68 -12.32 15.51
CA LEU A 136 5.62 -12.96 16.31
C LEU A 136 6.18 -14.11 17.15
N HIS A 137 7.00 -14.97 16.54
CA HIS A 137 7.62 -16.11 17.24
C HIS A 137 8.56 -15.65 18.37
N ALA A 138 9.39 -14.65 18.11
CA ALA A 138 10.25 -14.03 19.12
C ALA A 138 9.43 -13.39 20.25
N GLY A 139 8.24 -12.85 19.95
CA GLY A 139 7.26 -12.35 20.91
C GLY A 139 6.51 -13.44 21.67
N GLY A 140 6.82 -14.73 21.45
CA GLY A 140 6.23 -15.86 22.18
C GLY A 140 4.94 -16.42 21.59
N PHE A 141 4.64 -16.13 20.32
CA PHE A 141 3.50 -16.74 19.62
C PHE A 141 3.84 -18.16 19.15
N SER A 142 2.89 -19.08 19.29
CA SER A 142 2.95 -20.34 18.56
C SER A 142 2.79 -20.08 17.05
N TYR A 143 3.24 -20.98 16.20
CA TYR A 143 3.02 -20.84 14.74
C TYR A 143 1.53 -20.88 14.37
N ASP A 144 0.70 -21.60 15.11
CA ASP A 144 -0.76 -21.60 14.94
C ASP A 144 -1.35 -20.20 15.19
N LEU A 145 -1.06 -19.60 16.35
CA LEU A 145 -1.51 -18.26 16.67
C LEU A 145 -0.89 -17.20 15.73
N ALA A 146 0.37 -17.36 15.35
CA ALA A 146 1.03 -16.47 14.39
C ALA A 146 0.36 -16.53 13.01
N HIS A 147 -0.11 -17.69 12.57
CA HIS A 147 -0.89 -17.82 11.34
C HIS A 147 -2.18 -16.98 11.39
N HIS A 148 -2.94 -17.06 12.48
CA HIS A 148 -4.13 -16.22 12.65
C HIS A 148 -3.81 -14.73 12.75
N ALA A 149 -2.71 -14.38 13.43
CA ALA A 149 -2.23 -13.00 13.52
C ALA A 149 -1.88 -12.43 12.14
N MET A 150 -1.22 -13.21 11.27
CA MET A 150 -0.89 -12.80 9.92
C MET A 150 -2.13 -12.47 9.07
N HIS A 151 -3.21 -13.24 9.20
CA HIS A 151 -4.46 -12.95 8.51
C HIS A 151 -5.11 -11.65 9.03
N ALA A 152 -5.16 -11.46 10.34
CA ALA A 152 -5.74 -10.25 10.94
C ALA A 152 -4.95 -8.99 10.53
N LEU A 153 -3.62 -9.04 10.66
CA LEU A 153 -2.73 -7.94 10.29
C LEU A 153 -2.70 -7.68 8.78
N GLY A 154 -2.70 -8.75 7.97
CA GLY A 154 -2.71 -8.64 6.51
C GLY A 154 -3.98 -7.99 5.99
N SER A 155 -5.15 -8.35 6.52
CA SER A 155 -6.42 -7.72 6.16
C SER A 155 -6.43 -6.23 6.47
N ARG A 156 -5.82 -5.79 7.58
CA ARG A 156 -5.69 -4.37 7.91
C ARG A 156 -4.64 -3.68 7.03
N GLY A 157 -3.47 -4.29 6.87
CA GLY A 157 -2.33 -3.72 6.14
C GLY A 157 -2.59 -3.52 4.64
N LEU A 158 -3.30 -4.45 4.00
CA LEU A 158 -3.59 -4.40 2.57
C LEU A 158 -4.98 -3.80 2.27
N GLY A 159 -5.98 -4.07 3.13
CA GLY A 159 -7.37 -3.72 2.85
C GLY A 159 -7.74 -2.26 3.15
N PHE A 160 -6.98 -1.54 3.98
CA PHE A 160 -7.27 -0.15 4.34
C PHE A 160 -6.41 0.82 3.53
N THR A 161 -6.61 0.83 2.23
CA THR A 161 -5.92 1.72 1.29
C THR A 161 -6.86 2.72 0.60
N GLN A 162 -8.17 2.54 0.79
CA GLN A 162 -9.21 3.42 0.26
C GLN A 162 -10.28 3.65 1.32
N GLU A 163 -10.75 4.87 1.46
CA GLU A 163 -11.94 5.17 2.23
C GLU A 163 -13.20 4.62 1.55
N LEU A 164 -14.22 4.30 2.37
CA LEU A 164 -15.50 3.79 1.88
C LEU A 164 -16.29 4.80 1.06
N PHE A 165 -15.99 6.09 1.20
CA PHE A 165 -16.67 7.18 0.54
C PHE A 165 -15.64 8.22 0.06
N GLU A 166 -15.38 8.28 -1.24
CA GLU A 166 -14.72 9.42 -1.86
C GLU A 166 -15.83 10.38 -2.34
N PRO A 167 -15.98 11.57 -1.77
CA PRO A 167 -16.94 12.55 -2.30
C PRO A 167 -16.43 13.05 -3.65
N GLU A 168 -17.08 12.65 -4.73
CA GLU A 168 -16.95 13.32 -6.01
C GLU A 168 -17.60 14.70 -5.88
N ASN A 169 -16.77 15.75 -5.68
CA ASN A 169 -17.14 17.18 -5.64
C ASN A 169 -17.82 17.69 -4.36
N ALA A 170 -17.04 18.13 -3.38
CA ALA A 170 -17.50 19.01 -2.30
C ALA A 170 -17.45 20.48 -2.73
N GLU A 171 -18.24 20.89 -3.72
CA GLU A 171 -18.49 22.30 -4.07
C GLU A 171 -20.00 22.58 -4.03
N GLU A 172 -20.65 22.42 -2.88
CA GLU A 172 -22.04 22.85 -2.72
C GLU A 172 -22.22 23.74 -1.49
N GLY A 173 -22.99 24.81 -1.65
CA GLY A 173 -23.05 25.94 -0.74
C GLY A 173 -23.72 25.64 0.62
N ASP A 174 -23.35 26.43 1.61
CA ASP A 174 -23.68 26.27 3.05
C ASP A 174 -25.18 26.18 3.41
N GLU A 175 -26.10 26.71 2.60
CA GLU A 175 -27.53 26.74 2.93
C GLU A 175 -28.27 25.44 2.53
N GLU A 176 -27.99 24.86 1.36
CA GLU A 176 -28.56 23.57 0.93
C GLU A 176 -28.06 22.40 1.78
N MET A 177 -26.82 22.47 2.26
CA MET A 177 -26.25 21.46 3.15
C MET A 177 -26.95 21.44 4.52
N THR A 178 -27.40 22.60 5.03
CA THR A 178 -28.09 22.67 6.34
C THR A 178 -29.47 22.04 6.30
N GLU A 179 -30.26 22.21 5.23
CA GLU A 179 -31.56 21.56 5.06
C GLU A 179 -31.42 20.04 4.84
N ALA A 180 -30.45 19.61 4.00
CA ALA A 180 -30.17 18.20 3.77
C ALA A 180 -29.70 17.50 5.05
N MET A 181 -28.89 18.14 5.88
CA MET A 181 -28.48 17.61 7.19
C MET A 181 -29.65 17.49 8.17
N ALA A 182 -30.59 18.44 8.17
CA ALA A 182 -31.77 18.37 9.04
C ALA A 182 -32.70 17.20 8.63
N GLU A 183 -32.92 17.00 7.33
CA GLU A 183 -33.70 15.85 6.83
C GLU A 183 -32.99 14.52 7.08
N MET A 184 -31.68 14.50 6.95
CA MET A 184 -30.84 13.33 7.28
C MET A 184 -30.87 12.99 8.76
N ALA A 185 -30.91 14.01 9.65
CA ALA A 185 -30.99 13.80 11.09
C ALA A 185 -32.26 13.11 11.54
N ASP A 186 -33.39 13.37 10.88
CA ASP A 186 -34.66 12.69 11.17
C ASP A 186 -34.67 11.23 10.70
N GLN A 187 -34.04 10.95 9.58
CA GLN A 187 -34.00 9.59 9.00
C GLN A 187 -32.84 8.75 9.56
N PHE A 188 -31.70 9.37 9.83
CA PHE A 188 -30.45 8.71 10.22
C PHE A 188 -29.79 9.39 11.43
N PRO A 189 -30.45 9.42 12.60
CA PRO A 189 -29.99 10.21 13.76
C PRO A 189 -28.60 9.81 14.28
N HIS A 190 -28.24 8.53 14.21
CA HIS A 190 -26.93 8.07 14.65
C HIS A 190 -25.80 8.45 13.67
N LEU A 191 -26.08 8.39 12.38
CA LEU A 191 -25.11 8.81 11.35
C LEU A 191 -24.86 10.31 11.46
N THR A 192 -25.92 11.11 11.52
CA THR A 192 -25.81 12.58 11.68
C THR A 192 -25.11 12.95 12.97
N GLY A 193 -25.45 12.28 14.10
CA GLY A 193 -24.77 12.49 15.37
C GLY A 193 -23.27 12.19 15.30
N MET A 194 -22.88 11.09 14.66
CA MET A 194 -21.49 10.76 14.44
C MET A 194 -20.80 11.82 13.57
N MET A 195 -21.42 12.24 12.47
CA MET A 195 -20.85 13.25 11.59
C MET A 195 -20.62 14.58 12.31
N MET A 196 -21.55 15.00 13.17
CA MET A 196 -21.44 16.23 13.97
C MET A 196 -20.36 16.14 15.05
N GLU A 197 -20.13 14.97 15.63
CA GLU A 197 -19.15 14.75 16.71
C GLU A 197 -17.73 14.53 16.17
N VAL A 198 -17.59 13.90 14.99
CA VAL A 198 -16.30 13.49 14.39
C VAL A 198 -15.82 14.47 13.32
N ALA A 199 -16.61 15.53 13.00
CA ALA A 199 -16.18 16.53 12.03
C ALA A 199 -14.85 17.18 12.45
N HIS A 200 -13.78 16.82 11.77
CA HIS A 200 -12.46 17.44 11.95
C HIS A 200 -12.21 18.40 10.79
N ASP A 201 -11.73 19.61 11.12
CA ASP A 201 -11.33 20.63 10.14
C ASP A 201 -9.99 20.26 9.44
N ASP A 202 -9.81 19.01 9.04
CA ASP A 202 -8.62 18.60 8.29
C ASP A 202 -8.90 18.62 6.78
N PRO A 203 -8.36 19.62 6.05
CA PRO A 203 -8.56 19.73 4.60
C PRO A 203 -7.88 18.63 3.78
N ASN A 204 -7.09 17.75 4.41
CA ASN A 204 -6.44 16.61 3.74
C ASN A 204 -7.18 15.29 3.95
N SER A 205 -8.25 15.28 4.74
CA SER A 205 -9.09 14.12 4.92
C SER A 205 -9.96 13.86 3.68
N THR A 206 -10.06 12.63 3.23
CA THR A 206 -10.80 12.23 2.03
C THR A 206 -12.31 12.47 2.16
N LEU A 207 -12.86 12.36 3.38
CA LEU A 207 -14.25 12.73 3.69
C LEU A 207 -14.36 14.15 4.29
N GLY A 208 -13.23 14.87 4.43
CA GLY A 208 -13.19 16.11 5.21
C GLY A 208 -13.40 15.89 6.72
N TRP A 209 -13.56 14.65 7.18
CA TRP A 209 -13.94 14.30 8.55
C TRP A 209 -13.03 13.27 9.21
N CYS A 210 -12.31 12.43 8.45
CA CYS A 210 -11.49 11.36 8.97
C CYS A 210 -10.02 11.57 8.64
N ASP A 211 -9.14 11.36 9.62
CA ASP A 211 -7.71 11.22 9.40
C ASP A 211 -7.42 9.74 9.11
N ASP A 212 -7.19 9.40 7.84
CA ASP A 212 -6.91 8.04 7.36
C ASP A 212 -5.74 7.39 8.10
N GLN A 213 -4.74 8.17 8.47
CA GLN A 213 -3.59 7.66 9.19
C GLN A 213 -3.97 7.33 10.63
N PHE A 214 -4.71 8.20 11.29
CA PHE A 214 -5.21 7.97 12.64
C PHE A 214 -6.11 6.73 12.68
N GLU A 215 -7.06 6.61 11.75
CA GLU A 215 -7.98 5.47 11.68
C GLU A 215 -7.24 4.16 11.40
N PHE A 216 -6.21 4.21 10.55
CA PHE A 216 -5.37 3.05 10.32
C PHE A 216 -4.63 2.62 11.59
N GLU A 217 -3.97 3.57 12.27
CA GLU A 217 -3.21 3.31 13.48
C GLU A 217 -4.11 2.81 14.62
N PHE A 218 -5.28 3.45 14.81
CA PHE A 218 -6.28 3.02 15.79
C PHE A 218 -6.68 1.55 15.59
N GLY A 219 -7.04 1.17 14.36
CA GLY A 219 -7.41 -0.21 14.06
C GLY A 219 -6.24 -1.19 14.18
N LEU A 220 -5.03 -0.77 13.83
CA LEU A 220 -3.82 -1.57 14.02
C LEU A 220 -3.56 -1.83 15.50
N ASP A 221 -3.64 -0.80 16.33
CA ASP A 221 -3.39 -0.89 17.77
C ASP A 221 -4.44 -1.81 18.45
N LEU A 222 -5.71 -1.74 18.06
CA LEU A 222 -6.74 -2.68 18.52
C LEU A 222 -6.41 -4.13 18.19
N ILE A 223 -5.91 -4.40 16.97
CA ILE A 223 -5.51 -5.75 16.57
C ILE A 223 -4.32 -6.23 17.41
N LEU A 224 -3.30 -5.40 17.59
CA LEU A 224 -2.10 -5.75 18.37
C LEU A 224 -2.44 -6.04 19.83
N GLU A 225 -3.28 -5.24 20.45
CA GLU A 225 -3.77 -5.49 21.84
C GLU A 225 -4.62 -6.75 21.92
N GLY A 226 -5.49 -7.01 20.96
CA GLY A 226 -6.27 -8.24 20.87
C GLY A 226 -5.41 -9.50 20.72
N LEU A 227 -4.35 -9.42 19.91
CA LEU A 227 -3.39 -10.50 19.74
C LEU A 227 -2.60 -10.75 21.02
N GLU A 228 -2.15 -9.70 21.72
CA GLU A 228 -1.46 -9.82 23.00
C GLU A 228 -2.34 -10.50 24.06
N ALA A 229 -3.60 -10.07 24.20
CA ALA A 229 -4.55 -10.68 25.12
C ALA A 229 -4.81 -12.16 24.79
N THR A 230 -4.80 -12.52 23.50
CA THR A 230 -4.98 -13.92 23.06
C THR A 230 -3.74 -14.76 23.34
N ARG A 231 -2.55 -14.23 23.07
CA ARG A 231 -1.27 -14.88 23.37
C ARG A 231 -1.14 -15.22 24.86
N GLN A 232 -1.48 -14.26 25.73
CA GLN A 232 -1.44 -14.46 27.20
C GLN A 232 -2.38 -15.57 27.65
N ARG A 233 -3.57 -15.68 27.07
CA ARG A 233 -4.53 -16.76 27.37
C ARG A 233 -4.09 -18.13 26.87
N SER A 234 -3.37 -18.17 25.75
CA SER A 234 -2.89 -19.44 25.16
C SER A 234 -1.62 -19.97 25.83
N GLY A 235 -0.89 -19.14 26.57
CA GLY A 235 0.33 -19.51 27.30
C GLY A 235 0.10 -19.84 28.79
N ALA A 236 -1.13 -19.71 29.27
CA ALA A 236 -1.56 -20.11 30.62
C ALA A 236 -2.21 -21.50 30.57
#